data_4d8806d9994a66917a76ea54aec1cea1
#
_entry.id   4d8806d9994a66917a76ea54aec1cea1
#
_cell.length_a   1.000
_cell.length_b   1.000
_cell.length_c   1.000
_cell.angle_alpha   90.00
_cell.angle_beta   90.00
_cell.angle_gamma   90.00
#
_symmetry.space_group_name_H-M   'P 1'
#
loop_
_entity.id
_entity.type
_entity.pdbx_description
1 polymer ?
#
loop_
_entity_poly.entity_id
_entity_poly.type
_entity_poly.pdbx_seq_one_letter_code
_entity_poly.pdbx_strand_id
1 'polypeptide(L)'
;MPLTIRRRLVDRVRQWRKIAYVLCAALVVLASAVVFLSVSAPSSSIEVASGSTFFDPDRALRTAEAMDLYEDRYLGSEDAAGVINWLVEKFTIPPMALPEDSVVVDEFKAPLGDDEETFRNVVVVLPGASKETILITAPRDTPPIVKVDHLAYASGTAILIDLAQVFLTRPHQKTFVFLSTEDVDNGAISIRRFLETYGEAGNVTTILSIHGLGKEDSQTLKAGVTGSRNVTPGWYLQLVRGTLGKAGLALDIPGILSQAADQALSLSHGDQVAGLGRGIASLTLYDDGPGNPTSAGLATHGAAIERLMLSLDSGTEAPPDPGTALVLRSGRFLANRAVGFLAMLMLLPAVAALLIWLFASRVTSRVAMLHVRNLLSFALPLAWIFVLAFLFSRLGLIPRYEFEVPAVSGPATDPRLAPTLLLILLGGAGFVGSRHFLGYLRPREQKATTEMARLSTGFLGLLVGLALILFRSPFLILPCLASAWAWPLATCFAEPVYSGAVWRHRFTSNAPILLLGLIAPILLYAYVASADAVGWTRAWWYVLVQTVSGSYGILGPAAFVLITASFLTLLGAKRMRVVPIETLEVTDELSLLEPPIPRARRKPRDGARPPLSP
;
A
#
# COMPACT_ATOMS: atom_id res chain seq x y z
N MET A 1 35.02 -39.23 13.56
CA MET A 1 35.35 -38.49 12.36
C MET A 1 36.49 -37.52 12.72
N PRO A 2 37.66 -37.55 12.09
CA PRO A 2 38.83 -36.73 12.49
C PRO A 2 38.48 -35.25 12.44
N LEU A 3 38.94 -34.48 13.42
CA LEU A 3 38.69 -33.03 13.61
C LEU A 3 39.01 -32.18 12.38
N THR A 4 40.01 -32.57 11.61
CA THR A 4 40.44 -31.91 10.37
C THR A 4 39.38 -32.01 9.26
N ILE A 5 38.62 -33.12 9.16
CA ILE A 5 37.58 -33.32 8.17
C ILE A 5 36.37 -32.45 8.53
N ARG A 6 36.05 -32.34 9.81
CA ARG A 6 34.93 -31.52 10.30
C ARG A 6 35.18 -30.01 10.12
N ARG A 7 36.40 -29.52 10.36
CA ARG A 7 36.79 -28.13 10.03
C ARG A 7 36.66 -27.83 8.55
N ARG A 8 37.20 -28.65 7.68
CA ARG A 8 37.10 -28.48 6.21
C ARG A 8 35.69 -28.47 5.72
N LEU A 9 34.80 -29.25 6.34
CA LEU A 9 33.36 -29.29 5.96
C LEU A 9 32.65 -28.00 6.37
N VAL A 10 32.91 -27.48 7.56
CA VAL A 10 32.33 -26.20 8.05
C VAL A 10 32.81 -25.03 7.19
N ASP A 11 34.10 -24.97 6.86
CA ASP A 11 34.65 -23.91 6.00
C ASP A 11 34.12 -23.99 4.56
N ARG A 12 33.94 -25.19 4.01
CA ARG A 12 33.30 -25.37 2.71
C ARG A 12 31.84 -24.91 2.71
N VAL A 13 31.05 -25.30 3.71
CA VAL A 13 29.65 -24.86 3.85
C VAL A 13 29.59 -23.34 3.95
N ARG A 14 30.53 -22.71 4.66
CA ARG A 14 30.62 -21.25 4.80
C ARG A 14 30.94 -20.56 3.47
N GLN A 15 31.88 -21.09 2.69
CA GLN A 15 32.22 -20.59 1.35
C GLN A 15 31.04 -20.74 0.38
N TRP A 16 30.39 -21.91 0.35
CA TRP A 16 29.22 -22.16 -0.49
C TRP A 16 28.07 -21.22 -0.14
N ARG A 17 27.88 -20.88 1.12
CA ARG A 17 26.84 -19.91 1.53
C ARG A 17 27.10 -18.52 0.95
N LYS A 18 28.35 -18.04 1.03
CA LYS A 18 28.74 -16.75 0.45
C LYS A 18 28.54 -16.77 -1.07
N ILE A 19 29.00 -17.82 -1.75
CA ILE A 19 28.88 -17.99 -3.20
C ILE A 19 27.39 -18.04 -3.60
N ALA A 20 26.59 -18.86 -2.94
CA ALA A 20 25.16 -18.98 -3.23
C ALA A 20 24.43 -17.62 -3.07
N TYR A 21 24.76 -16.86 -2.03
CA TYR A 21 24.17 -15.54 -1.82
C TYR A 21 24.55 -14.55 -2.93
N VAL A 22 25.84 -14.51 -3.29
CA VAL A 22 26.34 -13.64 -4.38
C VAL A 22 25.71 -14.02 -5.71
N LEU A 23 25.61 -15.32 -6.01
CA LEU A 23 24.96 -15.81 -7.23
C LEU A 23 23.47 -15.45 -7.27
N CYS A 24 22.75 -15.63 -6.16
CA CYS A 24 21.35 -15.20 -6.07
C CYS A 24 21.19 -13.69 -6.26
N ALA A 25 22.06 -12.88 -5.65
CA ALA A 25 22.04 -11.43 -5.82
C ALA A 25 22.34 -11.04 -7.28
N ALA A 26 23.34 -11.64 -7.90
CA ALA A 26 23.65 -11.40 -9.32
C ALA A 26 22.49 -11.79 -10.24
N LEU A 27 21.84 -12.92 -9.97
CA LEU A 27 20.68 -13.38 -10.73
C LEU A 27 19.48 -12.45 -10.60
N VAL A 28 19.26 -11.89 -9.41
CA VAL A 28 18.19 -10.89 -9.19
C VAL A 28 18.51 -9.59 -9.93
N VAL A 29 19.76 -9.12 -9.90
CA VAL A 29 20.16 -7.93 -10.65
C VAL A 29 19.97 -8.14 -12.15
N LEU A 30 20.40 -9.30 -12.65
CA LEU A 30 20.23 -9.66 -14.07
C LEU A 30 18.74 -9.75 -14.44
N ALA A 31 17.93 -10.41 -13.62
CA ALA A 31 16.50 -10.52 -13.84
C ALA A 31 15.80 -9.16 -13.79
N SER A 32 16.22 -8.26 -12.86
CA SER A 32 15.74 -6.89 -12.82
C SER A 32 16.04 -6.15 -14.12
N ALA A 33 17.27 -6.27 -14.63
CA ALA A 33 17.65 -5.68 -15.91
C ALA A 33 16.81 -6.24 -17.07
N VAL A 34 16.59 -7.55 -17.13
CA VAL A 34 15.74 -8.18 -18.15
C VAL A 34 14.30 -7.68 -18.08
N VAL A 35 13.72 -7.56 -16.86
CA VAL A 35 12.37 -7.03 -16.68
C VAL A 35 12.28 -5.57 -17.14
N PHE A 36 13.27 -4.75 -16.80
CA PHE A 36 13.30 -3.36 -17.29
C PHE A 36 13.49 -3.26 -18.80
N LEU A 37 14.24 -4.17 -19.42
CA LEU A 37 14.37 -4.24 -20.87
C LEU A 37 13.09 -4.74 -21.56
N SER A 38 12.21 -5.44 -20.83
CA SER A 38 10.91 -5.92 -21.33
C SER A 38 9.79 -4.85 -21.26
N VAL A 39 10.13 -3.59 -20.93
CA VAL A 39 9.18 -2.49 -20.90
C VAL A 39 8.57 -2.30 -22.29
N SER A 40 7.26 -2.46 -22.38
CA SER A 40 6.52 -2.47 -23.63
C SER A 40 5.88 -1.11 -23.93
N ALA A 41 5.75 -0.78 -25.20
CA ALA A 41 4.81 0.23 -25.67
C ALA A 41 3.43 -0.43 -25.83
N PRO A 42 2.31 0.31 -25.67
CA PRO A 42 1.00 -0.21 -26.00
C PRO A 42 0.96 -0.74 -27.43
N SER A 43 0.36 -1.91 -27.63
CA SER A 43 0.35 -2.61 -28.91
C SER A 43 -0.57 -1.96 -29.95
N SER A 44 -1.49 -1.14 -29.50
CA SER A 44 -2.46 -0.41 -30.32
C SER A 44 -2.77 0.93 -29.67
N SER A 45 -3.03 1.93 -30.49
CA SER A 45 -3.45 3.26 -30.05
C SER A 45 -4.75 3.61 -30.78
N ILE A 46 -5.68 4.16 -30.03
CA ILE A 46 -6.83 4.84 -30.64
C ILE A 46 -6.30 6.14 -31.24
N GLU A 47 -6.69 6.42 -32.48
CA GLU A 47 -6.27 7.66 -33.13
C GLU A 47 -6.91 8.88 -32.47
N VAL A 48 -6.11 9.92 -32.29
CA VAL A 48 -6.63 11.19 -31.77
C VAL A 48 -7.47 11.88 -32.82
N ALA A 49 -8.73 12.12 -32.49
CA ALA A 49 -9.68 12.79 -33.38
C ALA A 49 -9.12 14.14 -33.91
N SER A 50 -9.38 14.40 -35.18
CA SER A 50 -8.92 15.62 -35.87
C SER A 50 -10.03 16.63 -36.12
N GLY A 51 -11.27 16.34 -35.68
CA GLY A 51 -12.43 17.21 -35.84
C GLY A 51 -12.34 18.55 -35.10
N SER A 52 -13.15 19.52 -35.53
CA SER A 52 -13.33 20.79 -34.79
C SER A 52 -14.01 20.54 -33.46
N THR A 53 -13.62 21.29 -32.45
CA THR A 53 -14.23 21.32 -31.13
C THR A 53 -15.25 22.44 -31.04
N PHE A 54 -16.34 22.22 -30.28
CA PHE A 54 -17.46 23.14 -30.09
C PHE A 54 -17.62 23.55 -28.61
N PHE A 55 -16.67 23.18 -27.77
CA PHE A 55 -16.62 23.61 -26.37
C PHE A 55 -16.63 25.14 -26.27
N ASP A 56 -17.54 25.67 -25.45
CA ASP A 56 -17.67 27.12 -25.24
C ASP A 56 -17.06 27.51 -23.87
N PRO A 57 -15.84 28.06 -23.86
CA PRO A 57 -15.13 28.39 -22.62
C PRO A 57 -15.81 29.51 -21.83
N ASP A 58 -16.44 30.46 -22.49
CA ASP A 58 -17.13 31.57 -21.81
C ASP A 58 -18.41 31.07 -21.14
N ARG A 59 -19.12 30.13 -21.76
CA ARG A 59 -20.29 29.49 -21.16
C ARG A 59 -19.87 28.65 -19.95
N ALA A 60 -18.79 27.87 -20.08
CA ALA A 60 -18.26 27.07 -18.98
C ALA A 60 -17.81 27.96 -17.82
N LEU A 61 -17.13 29.08 -18.08
CA LEU A 61 -16.72 30.02 -17.04
C LEU A 61 -17.91 30.62 -16.29
N ARG A 62 -18.91 31.13 -17.02
CA ARG A 62 -20.16 31.66 -16.40
C ARG A 62 -20.89 30.57 -15.59
N THR A 63 -20.81 29.32 -16.01
CA THR A 63 -21.40 28.19 -15.29
C THR A 63 -20.64 27.91 -13.99
N ALA A 64 -19.31 27.97 -14.02
CA ALA A 64 -18.47 27.84 -12.83
C ALA A 64 -18.70 28.98 -11.84
N GLU A 65 -18.76 30.24 -12.32
CA GLU A 65 -19.04 31.44 -11.53
C GLU A 65 -20.45 31.37 -10.89
N ALA A 66 -21.45 30.88 -11.62
CA ALA A 66 -22.80 30.72 -11.09
C ALA A 66 -22.85 29.63 -10.00
N MET A 67 -22.07 28.57 -10.13
CA MET A 67 -21.95 27.51 -9.13
C MET A 67 -21.15 27.99 -7.93
N ASP A 68 -20.20 28.90 -8.10
CA ASP A 68 -19.37 29.47 -7.04
C ASP A 68 -20.15 30.35 -6.08
N LEU A 69 -21.34 30.82 -6.45
CA LEU A 69 -22.27 31.51 -5.56
C LEU A 69 -22.78 30.66 -4.39
N TYR A 70 -22.67 29.32 -4.52
CA TYR A 70 -22.87 28.36 -3.44
C TYR A 70 -21.53 28.10 -2.76
N GLU A 71 -21.20 28.87 -1.73
CA GLU A 71 -19.87 28.87 -1.12
C GLU A 71 -19.58 27.58 -0.36
N ASP A 72 -20.55 27.08 0.41
CA ASP A 72 -20.40 25.93 1.31
C ASP A 72 -20.91 24.62 0.68
N ARG A 73 -20.33 24.16 -0.42
CA ARG A 73 -20.75 22.94 -1.14
C ARG A 73 -20.22 21.64 -0.54
N TYR A 74 -19.86 21.61 0.74
CA TYR A 74 -19.44 20.36 1.35
C TYR A 74 -20.64 19.43 1.64
N LEU A 75 -20.37 18.15 1.68
CA LEU A 75 -21.37 17.10 1.91
C LEU A 75 -22.27 17.42 3.13
N GLY A 76 -23.60 17.39 2.93
CA GLY A 76 -24.60 17.66 3.97
C GLY A 76 -24.94 19.13 4.19
N SER A 77 -24.33 20.07 3.49
CA SER A 77 -24.66 21.50 3.58
C SER A 77 -25.94 21.88 2.83
N GLU A 78 -26.53 23.04 3.15
CA GLU A 78 -27.67 23.59 2.41
C GLU A 78 -27.28 23.97 0.98
N ASP A 79 -26.09 24.50 0.77
CA ASP A 79 -25.57 24.88 -0.53
C ASP A 79 -25.36 23.66 -1.42
N ALA A 80 -24.88 22.53 -0.88
CA ALA A 80 -24.80 21.29 -1.62
C ALA A 80 -26.16 20.83 -2.16
N ALA A 81 -27.23 20.95 -1.36
CA ALA A 81 -28.59 20.65 -1.79
C ALA A 81 -29.09 21.66 -2.84
N GLY A 82 -28.77 22.95 -2.69
CA GLY A 82 -29.10 24.02 -3.64
C GLY A 82 -28.48 23.78 -5.01
N VAL A 83 -27.21 23.39 -5.06
CA VAL A 83 -26.49 23.10 -6.31
C VAL A 83 -27.10 21.93 -7.06
N ILE A 84 -27.64 20.91 -6.39
CA ILE A 84 -28.32 19.80 -7.06
C ILE A 84 -29.54 20.28 -7.85
N ASN A 85 -30.40 21.05 -7.20
CA ASN A 85 -31.59 21.60 -7.85
C ASN A 85 -31.18 22.50 -9.03
N TRP A 86 -30.22 23.39 -8.83
CA TRP A 86 -29.68 24.22 -9.88
C TRP A 86 -29.12 23.40 -11.05
N LEU A 87 -28.40 22.29 -10.76
CA LEU A 87 -27.83 21.42 -11.78
C LEU A 87 -28.93 20.70 -12.57
N VAL A 88 -29.96 20.18 -11.92
CA VAL A 88 -31.12 19.57 -12.59
C VAL A 88 -31.80 20.59 -13.50
N GLU A 89 -32.01 21.82 -13.06
CA GLU A 89 -32.56 22.90 -13.89
C GLU A 89 -31.67 23.18 -15.12
N LYS A 90 -30.36 23.18 -14.99
CA LYS A 90 -29.43 23.36 -16.12
C LYS A 90 -29.60 22.31 -17.21
N PHE A 91 -29.94 21.08 -16.87
CA PHE A 91 -30.17 20.00 -17.81
C PHE A 91 -31.57 19.96 -18.36
N THR A 92 -32.59 20.32 -17.58
CA THR A 92 -34.03 20.19 -17.97
C THR A 92 -34.61 21.43 -18.61
N ILE A 93 -34.02 22.61 -18.39
CA ILE A 93 -34.47 23.88 -18.96
C ILE A 93 -33.60 24.24 -20.20
N PRO A 94 -34.18 24.99 -21.21
CA PRO A 94 -33.37 25.48 -22.31
C PRO A 94 -32.08 26.19 -21.88
N PRO A 95 -30.94 25.97 -22.60
CA PRO A 95 -30.84 25.44 -23.94
C PRO A 95 -30.79 23.92 -24.09
N MET A 96 -30.60 23.15 -22.99
CA MET A 96 -30.51 21.71 -23.10
C MET A 96 -31.88 21.01 -23.21
N ALA A 97 -32.82 21.40 -22.37
CA ALA A 97 -34.19 20.90 -22.37
C ALA A 97 -34.31 19.37 -22.51
N LEU A 98 -33.47 18.66 -21.77
CA LEU A 98 -33.49 17.20 -21.75
C LEU A 98 -34.80 16.70 -21.13
N PRO A 99 -35.36 15.55 -21.62
CA PRO A 99 -36.46 14.88 -20.95
C PRO A 99 -36.14 14.59 -19.47
N GLU A 100 -37.17 14.70 -18.60
CA GLU A 100 -36.98 14.46 -17.16
C GLU A 100 -36.43 13.07 -16.85
N ASP A 101 -36.82 12.05 -17.63
CA ASP A 101 -36.33 10.67 -17.51
C ASP A 101 -34.88 10.47 -17.95
N SER A 102 -34.29 11.46 -18.63
CA SER A 102 -32.87 11.48 -19.01
C SER A 102 -31.98 12.08 -17.92
N VAL A 103 -32.54 12.69 -16.87
CA VAL A 103 -31.83 13.32 -15.75
C VAL A 103 -32.29 12.66 -14.45
N VAL A 104 -31.43 11.89 -13.81
CA VAL A 104 -31.77 11.13 -12.61
C VAL A 104 -30.94 11.63 -11.42
N VAL A 105 -31.63 11.91 -10.31
CA VAL A 105 -30.95 12.14 -9.02
C VAL A 105 -31.00 10.84 -8.23
N ASP A 106 -29.84 10.20 -8.07
CA ASP A 106 -29.68 8.98 -7.28
C ASP A 106 -29.22 9.36 -5.86
N GLU A 107 -30.18 9.34 -4.93
CA GLU A 107 -29.92 9.60 -3.51
C GLU A 107 -29.70 8.28 -2.78
N PHE A 108 -28.60 8.19 -2.03
CA PHE A 108 -28.26 7.00 -1.26
C PHE A 108 -27.52 7.35 0.01
N LYS A 109 -27.54 6.42 0.96
CA LYS A 109 -26.77 6.53 2.20
C LYS A 109 -25.56 5.61 2.15
N ALA A 110 -24.44 6.12 2.64
CA ALA A 110 -23.21 5.35 2.80
C ALA A 110 -22.49 5.71 4.09
N PRO A 111 -21.80 4.74 4.71
CA PRO A 111 -21.00 4.99 5.90
C PRO A 111 -19.76 5.82 5.56
N LEU A 112 -19.59 6.94 6.26
CA LEU A 112 -18.42 7.80 6.19
C LEU A 112 -17.81 7.92 7.59
N GLY A 113 -16.85 7.06 7.90
CA GLY A 113 -16.29 6.97 9.23
C GLY A 113 -17.24 6.32 10.23
N ASP A 114 -17.73 7.09 11.21
CA ASP A 114 -18.68 6.61 12.23
C ASP A 114 -20.13 6.97 11.90
N ASP A 115 -20.32 7.89 10.97
CA ASP A 115 -21.63 8.44 10.61
C ASP A 115 -22.13 7.84 9.29
N GLU A 116 -23.43 7.83 9.09
CA GLU A 116 -24.06 7.49 7.83
C GLU A 116 -24.44 8.79 7.13
N GLU A 117 -23.79 9.10 6.02
CA GLU A 117 -24.01 10.30 5.25
C GLU A 117 -24.88 10.04 4.03
N THR A 118 -25.64 11.07 3.63
CA THR A 118 -26.49 11.02 2.43
C THR A 118 -25.76 11.65 1.27
N PHE A 119 -25.51 10.85 0.24
CA PHE A 119 -24.89 11.26 -1.01
C PHE A 119 -25.94 11.35 -2.12
N ARG A 120 -25.70 12.23 -3.07
CA ARG A 120 -26.59 12.42 -4.23
C ARG A 120 -25.76 12.50 -5.49
N ASN A 121 -26.07 11.65 -6.45
CA ASN A 121 -25.52 11.69 -7.80
C ASN A 121 -26.50 12.36 -8.75
N VAL A 122 -26.04 13.22 -9.63
CA VAL A 122 -26.84 13.69 -10.76
C VAL A 122 -26.33 13.00 -12.01
N VAL A 123 -27.17 12.17 -12.61
CA VAL A 123 -26.86 11.32 -13.77
C VAL A 123 -27.59 11.82 -14.99
N VAL A 124 -26.86 12.07 -16.06
CA VAL A 124 -27.43 12.42 -17.38
C VAL A 124 -26.95 11.41 -18.39
N VAL A 125 -27.91 10.76 -19.08
CA VAL A 125 -27.63 9.75 -20.09
C VAL A 125 -27.94 10.28 -21.47
N LEU A 126 -26.95 10.27 -22.36
CA LEU A 126 -27.10 10.56 -23.79
C LEU A 126 -26.89 9.25 -24.56
N PRO A 127 -27.97 8.60 -25.02
CA PRO A 127 -27.89 7.32 -25.72
C PRO A 127 -27.17 7.46 -27.06
N GLY A 128 -26.18 6.61 -27.32
CA GLY A 128 -25.51 6.49 -28.61
C GLY A 128 -26.10 5.39 -29.48
N ALA A 129 -25.47 5.16 -30.64
CA ALA A 129 -25.84 4.07 -31.54
C ALA A 129 -25.48 2.68 -30.97
N SER A 130 -24.53 2.62 -30.04
CA SER A 130 -24.09 1.39 -29.33
C SER A 130 -24.34 1.51 -27.83
N LYS A 131 -24.40 0.34 -27.16
CA LYS A 131 -24.51 0.27 -25.71
C LYS A 131 -23.18 0.49 -24.96
N GLU A 132 -22.06 0.47 -25.69
CA GLU A 132 -20.78 0.82 -25.06
C GLU A 132 -20.87 2.20 -24.45
N THR A 133 -20.49 2.30 -23.17
CA THR A 133 -20.72 3.51 -22.39
C THR A 133 -19.38 4.14 -21.98
N ILE A 134 -19.26 5.44 -22.21
CA ILE A 134 -18.20 6.30 -21.71
C ILE A 134 -18.78 7.11 -20.55
N LEU A 135 -18.23 6.93 -19.37
CA LEU A 135 -18.64 7.67 -18.18
C LEU A 135 -17.72 8.87 -17.98
N ILE A 136 -18.30 10.07 -17.96
CA ILE A 136 -17.60 11.32 -17.63
C ILE A 136 -18.08 11.76 -16.25
N THR A 137 -17.14 11.96 -15.33
CA THR A 137 -17.48 12.34 -13.95
C THR A 137 -16.82 13.66 -13.56
N ALA A 138 -17.50 14.43 -12.73
CA ALA A 138 -16.95 15.61 -12.09
C ALA A 138 -17.57 15.80 -10.69
N PRO A 139 -16.76 15.98 -9.63
CA PRO A 139 -17.28 16.34 -8.33
C PRO A 139 -17.78 17.79 -8.35
N ARG A 140 -18.90 18.04 -7.66
CA ARG A 140 -19.47 19.38 -7.50
C ARG A 140 -19.26 19.95 -6.10
N ASP A 141 -18.92 19.08 -5.16
CA ASP A 141 -18.68 19.45 -3.77
C ASP A 141 -17.28 20.04 -3.56
N THR A 142 -17.12 20.65 -2.41
CA THR A 142 -15.85 21.18 -1.93
C THR A 142 -15.46 20.48 -0.63
N PRO A 143 -14.16 20.27 -0.35
CA PRO A 143 -13.76 19.77 0.95
C PRO A 143 -14.13 20.80 2.05
N PRO A 144 -14.46 20.35 3.27
CA PRO A 144 -14.83 21.23 4.39
C PRO A 144 -13.62 21.96 5.01
N ILE A 145 -12.81 22.61 4.18
CA ILE A 145 -11.57 23.31 4.59
C ILE A 145 -11.74 24.81 4.36
N VAL A 146 -11.38 25.60 5.36
CA VAL A 146 -11.63 27.04 5.51
C VAL A 146 -11.01 27.96 4.42
N LYS A 147 -10.18 27.44 3.53
CA LYS A 147 -9.58 28.20 2.42
C LYS A 147 -9.45 27.32 1.18
N VAL A 148 -10.54 27.18 0.48
CA VAL A 148 -10.59 26.43 -0.77
C VAL A 148 -10.81 27.41 -1.92
N ASP A 149 -10.21 27.14 -3.05
CA ASP A 149 -10.53 27.83 -4.31
C ASP A 149 -11.84 27.24 -4.87
N HIS A 150 -12.96 27.75 -4.38
CA HIS A 150 -14.31 27.25 -4.71
C HIS A 150 -14.57 27.27 -6.22
N LEU A 151 -14.07 28.29 -6.92
CA LEU A 151 -14.22 28.41 -8.38
C LEU A 151 -13.44 27.31 -9.13
N ALA A 152 -12.24 26.94 -8.63
CA ALA A 152 -11.49 25.85 -9.23
C ALA A 152 -12.23 24.51 -9.11
N TYR A 153 -12.85 24.21 -7.97
CA TYR A 153 -13.68 23.01 -7.80
C TYR A 153 -14.94 23.03 -8.67
N ALA A 154 -15.53 24.20 -8.92
CA ALA A 154 -16.69 24.34 -9.77
C ALA A 154 -16.39 24.10 -11.27
N SER A 155 -15.15 24.34 -11.71
CA SER A 155 -14.78 24.31 -13.13
C SER A 155 -14.90 22.92 -13.76
N GLY A 156 -14.63 21.85 -13.01
CA GLY A 156 -14.81 20.46 -13.49
C GLY A 156 -16.26 20.17 -13.86
N THR A 157 -17.20 20.49 -12.98
CA THR A 157 -18.64 20.36 -13.23
C THR A 157 -19.11 21.30 -14.35
N ALA A 158 -18.57 22.50 -14.46
CA ALA A 158 -18.90 23.43 -15.54
C ALA A 158 -18.46 22.88 -16.91
N ILE A 159 -17.28 22.28 -17.01
CA ILE A 159 -16.81 21.58 -18.22
C ILE A 159 -17.74 20.39 -18.53
N LEU A 160 -18.15 19.62 -17.53
CA LEU A 160 -19.06 18.48 -17.70
C LEU A 160 -20.40 18.93 -18.30
N ILE A 161 -20.99 20.01 -17.80
CA ILE A 161 -22.26 20.58 -18.30
C ILE A 161 -22.10 21.05 -19.75
N ASP A 162 -21.03 21.76 -20.08
CA ASP A 162 -20.79 22.27 -21.42
C ASP A 162 -20.59 21.13 -22.43
N LEU A 163 -19.82 20.10 -22.04
CA LEU A 163 -19.64 18.90 -22.87
C LEU A 163 -20.92 18.14 -23.08
N ALA A 164 -21.77 18.01 -22.04
CA ALA A 164 -23.09 17.41 -22.20
C ALA A 164 -23.94 18.15 -23.25
N GLN A 165 -23.90 19.48 -23.25
CA GLN A 165 -24.58 20.29 -24.25
C GLN A 165 -24.03 20.10 -25.68
N VAL A 166 -22.71 20.01 -25.83
CA VAL A 166 -22.05 19.75 -27.12
C VAL A 166 -22.43 18.39 -27.66
N PHE A 167 -22.40 17.35 -26.84
CA PHE A 167 -22.72 15.96 -27.26
C PHE A 167 -24.20 15.72 -27.42
N LEU A 168 -25.08 16.48 -26.79
CA LEU A 168 -26.52 16.43 -27.03
C LEU A 168 -26.88 16.77 -28.50
N THR A 169 -26.16 17.71 -29.08
CA THR A 169 -26.45 18.19 -30.47
C THR A 169 -25.60 17.46 -31.53
N ARG A 170 -24.71 16.59 -31.12
CA ARG A 170 -23.76 15.90 -32.00
C ARG A 170 -24.07 14.40 -32.07
N PRO A 171 -24.19 13.81 -33.28
CA PRO A 171 -24.29 12.36 -33.41
C PRO A 171 -23.06 11.67 -32.80
N HIS A 172 -23.28 10.63 -32.01
CA HIS A 172 -22.22 9.85 -31.37
C HIS A 172 -22.51 8.34 -31.42
N GLN A 173 -21.45 7.53 -31.44
CA GLN A 173 -21.55 6.08 -31.57
C GLN A 173 -21.81 5.42 -30.20
N LYS A 174 -21.10 5.85 -29.19
CA LYS A 174 -21.18 5.28 -27.84
C LYS A 174 -22.14 6.09 -26.97
N THR A 175 -22.73 5.43 -25.99
CA THR A 175 -23.54 6.11 -24.98
C THR A 175 -22.62 6.92 -24.07
N PHE A 176 -22.96 8.20 -23.87
CA PHE A 176 -22.29 9.04 -22.87
C PHE A 176 -23.13 9.15 -21.60
N VAL A 177 -22.50 8.93 -20.47
CA VAL A 177 -23.08 9.21 -19.16
C VAL A 177 -22.27 10.30 -18.49
N PHE A 178 -22.95 11.39 -18.16
CA PHE A 178 -22.39 12.50 -17.41
C PHE A 178 -22.86 12.38 -15.96
N LEU A 179 -21.91 12.22 -15.05
CA LEU A 179 -22.14 11.95 -13.64
C LEU A 179 -21.53 13.08 -12.78
N SER A 180 -22.38 13.90 -12.19
CA SER A 180 -21.92 14.85 -11.17
C SER A 180 -22.01 14.21 -9.78
N THR A 181 -20.89 14.16 -9.09
CA THR A 181 -20.71 13.48 -7.79
C THR A 181 -20.61 14.45 -6.62
N GLU A 182 -20.72 13.94 -5.41
CA GLU A 182 -20.66 14.66 -4.14
C GLU A 182 -19.66 14.00 -3.18
N ASP A 183 -18.46 13.67 -3.70
CA ASP A 183 -17.49 12.88 -2.94
C ASP A 183 -16.03 13.21 -3.24
N VAL A 184 -15.72 14.52 -3.41
CA VAL A 184 -14.40 14.99 -3.87
C VAL A 184 -13.21 14.34 -3.15
N ASP A 185 -13.34 14.05 -1.85
CA ASP A 185 -12.27 13.43 -1.04
C ASP A 185 -12.73 12.18 -0.29
N ASN A 186 -13.85 11.57 -0.69
CA ASN A 186 -14.51 10.50 0.08
C ASN A 186 -14.36 9.10 -0.53
N GLY A 187 -13.30 8.85 -1.31
CA GLY A 187 -12.97 7.52 -1.79
C GLY A 187 -13.81 7.01 -2.95
N ALA A 188 -14.28 7.93 -3.81
CA ALA A 188 -15.10 7.63 -4.99
C ALA A 188 -16.37 6.80 -4.69
N ILE A 189 -17.01 7.06 -3.55
CA ILE A 189 -18.22 6.36 -3.09
C ILE A 189 -19.34 6.51 -4.12
N SER A 190 -19.54 7.71 -4.64
CA SER A 190 -20.58 8.04 -5.63
C SER A 190 -20.41 7.25 -6.93
N ILE A 191 -19.19 7.15 -7.46
CA ILE A 191 -18.91 6.40 -8.68
C ILE A 191 -19.07 4.89 -8.44
N ARG A 192 -18.61 4.38 -7.28
CA ARG A 192 -18.81 2.97 -6.90
C ARG A 192 -20.28 2.61 -6.84
N ARG A 193 -21.08 3.45 -6.17
CA ARG A 193 -22.53 3.29 -6.08
C ARG A 193 -23.17 3.30 -7.47
N PHE A 194 -22.81 4.26 -8.32
CA PHE A 194 -23.29 4.30 -9.68
C PHE A 194 -22.97 2.99 -10.43
N LEU A 195 -21.74 2.52 -10.39
CA LEU A 195 -21.31 1.27 -11.04
C LEU A 195 -21.97 0.01 -10.45
N GLU A 196 -22.54 0.09 -9.25
CA GLU A 196 -23.26 -1.02 -8.61
C GLU A 196 -24.75 -1.05 -8.97
N THR A 197 -25.35 0.10 -9.15
CA THR A 197 -26.80 0.23 -9.27
C THR A 197 -27.26 0.57 -10.69
N TYR A 198 -26.40 1.14 -11.51
CA TYR A 198 -26.73 1.43 -12.90
C TYR A 198 -26.91 0.13 -13.69
N GLY A 199 -28.11 -0.06 -14.23
CA GLY A 199 -28.50 -1.33 -14.87
C GLY A 199 -27.64 -1.74 -16.08
N GLU A 200 -26.97 -0.78 -16.71
CA GLU A 200 -26.08 -0.98 -17.85
C GLU A 200 -24.58 -0.77 -17.46
N ALA A 201 -24.24 -0.80 -16.18
CA ALA A 201 -22.86 -0.60 -15.71
C ALA A 201 -21.85 -1.58 -16.35
N GLY A 202 -22.29 -2.78 -16.74
CA GLY A 202 -21.47 -3.74 -17.48
C GLY A 202 -21.03 -3.27 -18.87
N ASN A 203 -21.66 -2.24 -19.42
CA ASN A 203 -21.32 -1.65 -20.71
C ASN A 203 -20.32 -0.49 -20.59
N VAL A 204 -19.98 -0.05 -19.35
CA VAL A 204 -19.02 1.03 -19.13
C VAL A 204 -17.62 0.52 -19.45
N THR A 205 -17.02 1.08 -20.49
CA THR A 205 -15.68 0.69 -20.99
C THR A 205 -14.59 1.65 -20.54
N THR A 206 -14.97 2.92 -20.32
CA THR A 206 -14.00 3.99 -19.98
C THR A 206 -14.62 4.98 -19.01
N ILE A 207 -13.82 5.42 -18.05
CA ILE A 207 -14.18 6.49 -17.11
C ILE A 207 -13.16 7.61 -17.23
N LEU A 208 -13.64 8.83 -17.41
CA LEU A 208 -12.86 10.06 -17.36
C LEU A 208 -13.40 10.94 -16.24
N SER A 209 -12.61 11.17 -15.21
CA SER A 209 -12.97 12.10 -14.16
C SER A 209 -12.24 13.44 -14.35
N ILE A 210 -12.95 14.53 -14.13
CA ILE A 210 -12.50 15.90 -14.37
C ILE A 210 -12.60 16.67 -13.06
N HIS A 211 -11.47 17.05 -12.50
CA HIS A 211 -11.39 17.85 -11.29
C HIS A 211 -10.69 19.18 -11.60
N GLY A 212 -11.28 20.29 -11.24
CA GLY A 212 -10.66 21.61 -11.20
C GLY A 212 -9.71 21.95 -12.35
N LEU A 213 -10.21 22.14 -13.58
CA LEU A 213 -9.42 22.48 -14.74
C LEU A 213 -9.59 23.96 -15.13
N GLY A 214 -8.74 24.45 -16.03
CA GLY A 214 -8.93 25.73 -16.72
C GLY A 214 -8.11 26.88 -16.17
N LYS A 215 -7.07 26.64 -15.39
CA LYS A 215 -6.15 27.68 -14.92
C LYS A 215 -5.28 28.19 -16.07
N GLU A 216 -5.12 29.49 -16.19
CA GLU A 216 -4.56 30.13 -17.40
C GLU A 216 -3.12 29.74 -17.69
N ASP A 217 -2.29 29.69 -16.66
CA ASP A 217 -0.86 29.40 -16.79
C ASP A 217 -0.54 27.90 -16.75
N SER A 218 -1.55 27.04 -16.66
CA SER A 218 -1.35 25.62 -16.54
C SER A 218 -1.16 24.95 -17.89
N GLN A 219 0.09 24.71 -18.25
CA GLN A 219 0.47 23.92 -19.44
C GLN A 219 0.61 22.42 -19.14
N THR A 220 0.38 22.02 -17.91
CA THR A 220 0.56 20.63 -17.47
C THR A 220 -0.61 20.20 -16.63
N LEU A 221 -1.33 19.18 -17.09
CA LEU A 221 -2.36 18.51 -16.30
C LEU A 221 -1.77 17.32 -15.57
N LYS A 222 -2.18 17.13 -14.35
CA LYS A 222 -1.85 15.93 -13.58
C LYS A 222 -2.90 14.85 -13.78
N ALA A 223 -2.45 13.59 -13.70
CA ALA A 223 -3.35 12.45 -13.81
C ALA A 223 -3.27 11.54 -12.59
N GLY A 224 -4.43 11.24 -12.02
CA GLY A 224 -4.63 10.10 -11.13
C GLY A 224 -4.70 8.83 -12.00
N VAL A 225 -3.71 7.94 -11.86
CA VAL A 225 -3.56 6.76 -12.72
C VAL A 225 -3.52 5.45 -11.94
N THR A 226 -3.40 5.52 -10.62
CA THR A 226 -3.25 4.34 -9.75
C THR A 226 -4.58 3.96 -9.12
N GLY A 227 -4.85 2.68 -9.07
CA GLY A 227 -5.87 2.06 -8.25
C GLY A 227 -5.22 1.16 -7.19
N SER A 228 -6.02 0.47 -6.40
CA SER A 228 -5.52 -0.41 -5.33
C SER A 228 -4.75 -1.64 -5.83
N ARG A 229 -4.92 -2.04 -7.09
CA ARG A 229 -4.25 -3.23 -7.70
C ARG A 229 -3.89 -3.06 -9.16
N ASN A 230 -4.47 -2.09 -9.83
CA ASN A 230 -4.33 -1.84 -11.25
C ASN A 230 -3.93 -0.39 -11.48
N VAL A 231 -3.44 -0.12 -12.65
CA VAL A 231 -3.10 1.22 -13.13
C VAL A 231 -3.88 1.46 -14.42
N THR A 232 -4.15 2.70 -14.74
CA THR A 232 -4.76 3.09 -16.02
C THR A 232 -4.05 2.38 -17.18
N PRO A 233 -4.79 1.71 -18.09
CA PRO A 233 -4.22 1.01 -19.22
C PRO A 233 -3.32 1.89 -20.08
N GLY A 234 -2.20 1.33 -20.54
CA GLY A 234 -1.21 2.08 -21.31
C GLY A 234 -1.76 2.71 -22.59
N TRP A 235 -2.73 2.05 -23.27
CA TRP A 235 -3.40 2.58 -24.46
C TRP A 235 -4.19 3.86 -24.13
N TYR A 236 -4.88 3.89 -23.00
CA TYR A 236 -5.69 5.04 -22.59
C TYR A 236 -4.80 6.23 -22.22
N LEU A 237 -3.75 6.01 -21.46
CA LEU A 237 -2.75 7.06 -21.17
C LEU A 237 -2.08 7.61 -22.43
N GLN A 238 -1.80 6.76 -23.41
CA GLN A 238 -1.23 7.21 -24.68
C GLN A 238 -2.22 8.08 -25.46
N LEU A 239 -3.50 7.70 -25.48
CA LEU A 239 -4.57 8.50 -26.10
C LEU A 239 -4.69 9.87 -25.41
N VAL A 240 -4.78 9.89 -24.08
CA VAL A 240 -4.85 11.14 -23.31
C VAL A 240 -3.63 12.03 -23.58
N ARG A 241 -2.42 11.46 -23.52
CA ARG A 241 -1.19 12.21 -23.79
C ARG A 241 -1.15 12.77 -25.23
N GLY A 242 -1.56 11.96 -26.20
CA GLY A 242 -1.63 12.39 -27.61
C GLY A 242 -2.64 13.52 -27.82
N THR A 243 -3.77 13.45 -27.14
CA THR A 243 -4.83 14.46 -27.21
C THR A 243 -4.40 15.77 -26.55
N LEU A 244 -3.86 15.70 -25.34
CA LEU A 244 -3.35 16.86 -24.61
C LEU A 244 -2.16 17.51 -25.37
N GLY A 245 -1.26 16.68 -25.93
CA GLY A 245 -0.14 17.17 -26.73
C GLY A 245 -0.56 17.94 -27.97
N LYS A 246 -1.66 17.55 -28.65
CA LYS A 246 -2.23 18.33 -29.77
C LYS A 246 -2.80 19.68 -29.32
N ALA A 247 -3.17 19.82 -28.06
CA ALA A 247 -3.61 21.09 -27.47
C ALA A 247 -2.45 21.91 -26.86
N GLY A 248 -1.19 21.44 -26.97
CA GLY A 248 -0.03 22.09 -26.36
C GLY A 248 0.12 21.80 -24.86
N LEU A 249 -0.65 20.86 -24.31
CA LEU A 249 -0.62 20.49 -22.90
C LEU A 249 0.26 19.27 -22.65
N ALA A 250 0.97 19.25 -21.53
CA ALA A 250 1.69 18.09 -21.03
C ALA A 250 0.83 17.30 -20.05
N LEU A 251 1.06 15.98 -19.96
CA LEU A 251 0.48 15.11 -18.95
C LEU A 251 1.56 14.71 -17.94
N ASP A 252 1.39 15.10 -16.69
CA ASP A 252 2.23 14.63 -15.58
C ASP A 252 1.54 13.46 -14.86
N ILE A 253 2.29 12.39 -14.68
CA ILE A 253 1.84 11.19 -13.99
C ILE A 253 2.73 10.91 -12.78
N PRO A 254 2.20 10.30 -11.70
CA PRO A 254 3.01 9.94 -10.54
C PRO A 254 4.24 9.13 -10.92
N GLY A 255 5.34 9.34 -10.19
CA GLY A 255 6.56 8.56 -10.39
C GLY A 255 6.37 7.07 -10.11
N ILE A 256 7.23 6.21 -10.66
CA ILE A 256 7.15 4.75 -10.50
C ILE A 256 7.12 4.33 -9.03
N LEU A 257 7.91 5.00 -8.17
CA LEU A 257 7.94 4.70 -6.74
C LEU A 257 6.64 5.10 -6.05
N SER A 258 6.05 6.23 -6.42
CA SER A 258 4.74 6.65 -5.92
C SER A 258 3.66 5.65 -6.35
N GLN A 259 3.59 5.30 -7.65
CA GLN A 259 2.64 4.30 -8.15
C GLN A 259 2.78 2.96 -7.40
N ALA A 260 4.01 2.50 -7.17
CA ALA A 260 4.26 1.27 -6.45
C ALA A 260 3.86 1.36 -4.97
N ALA A 261 4.12 2.49 -4.32
CA ALA A 261 3.76 2.73 -2.92
C ALA A 261 2.24 2.87 -2.76
N ASP A 262 1.57 3.58 -3.65
CA ASP A 262 0.11 3.73 -3.65
C ASP A 262 -0.58 2.36 -3.77
N GLN A 263 -0.16 1.52 -4.72
CA GLN A 263 -0.69 0.17 -4.87
C GLN A 263 -0.31 -0.75 -3.69
N ALA A 264 0.89 -0.57 -3.13
CA ALA A 264 1.36 -1.35 -1.99
C ALA A 264 0.56 -1.07 -0.72
N LEU A 265 0.27 0.20 -0.46
CA LEU A 265 -0.33 0.69 0.78
C LEU A 265 -1.81 1.07 0.63
N SER A 266 -2.39 0.85 -0.57
CA SER A 266 -3.77 1.28 -0.90
C SER A 266 -4.00 2.77 -0.60
N LEU A 267 -3.01 3.59 -1.01
CA LEU A 267 -3.04 5.06 -0.85
C LEU A 267 -3.53 5.77 -2.11
N SER A 268 -3.99 5.02 -3.12
CA SER A 268 -4.54 5.61 -4.32
C SER A 268 -5.83 6.36 -3.98
N HIS A 269 -5.86 7.64 -4.33
CA HIS A 269 -7.02 8.50 -4.16
C HIS A 269 -7.54 8.97 -5.52
N GLY A 270 -8.78 9.42 -5.55
CA GLY A 270 -9.45 9.94 -6.73
C GLY A 270 -10.37 8.94 -7.40
N ASP A 271 -11.19 9.45 -8.27
CA ASP A 271 -12.32 8.77 -8.88
C ASP A 271 -11.94 7.56 -9.74
N GLN A 272 -10.74 7.58 -10.33
CA GLN A 272 -10.24 6.48 -11.17
C GLN A 272 -10.18 5.13 -10.42
N VAL A 273 -10.08 5.16 -9.10
CA VAL A 273 -9.92 3.95 -8.30
C VAL A 273 -11.16 3.06 -8.36
N ALA A 274 -12.35 3.67 -8.43
CA ALA A 274 -13.62 2.94 -8.55
C ALA A 274 -13.69 2.10 -9.83
N GLY A 275 -13.30 2.67 -10.96
CA GLY A 275 -13.31 1.97 -12.24
C GLY A 275 -12.17 0.98 -12.38
N LEU A 276 -10.93 1.36 -11.98
CA LEU A 276 -9.77 0.47 -12.01
C LEU A 276 -9.99 -0.78 -11.15
N GLY A 277 -10.69 -0.64 -10.02
CA GLY A 277 -11.06 -1.77 -9.16
C GLY A 277 -11.95 -2.81 -9.84
N ARG A 278 -12.69 -2.42 -10.88
CA ARG A 278 -13.57 -3.27 -11.71
C ARG A 278 -12.96 -3.66 -13.06
N GLY A 279 -11.72 -3.23 -13.33
CA GLY A 279 -11.03 -3.48 -14.60
C GLY A 279 -11.48 -2.55 -15.73
N ILE A 280 -12.18 -1.46 -15.42
CA ILE A 280 -12.58 -0.42 -16.37
C ILE A 280 -11.41 0.54 -16.56
N ALA A 281 -11.13 0.94 -17.81
CA ALA A 281 -10.11 1.93 -18.12
C ALA A 281 -10.50 3.31 -17.54
N SER A 282 -9.82 3.74 -16.48
CA SER A 282 -10.20 4.92 -15.71
C SER A 282 -9.02 5.84 -15.48
N LEU A 283 -9.28 7.15 -15.49
CA LEU A 283 -8.30 8.20 -15.29
C LEU A 283 -8.98 9.43 -14.68
N THR A 284 -8.32 10.08 -13.73
CA THR A 284 -8.71 11.40 -13.23
C THR A 284 -7.75 12.46 -13.73
N LEU A 285 -8.25 13.55 -14.30
CA LEU A 285 -7.46 14.72 -14.69
C LEU A 285 -7.73 15.87 -13.73
N TYR A 286 -6.69 16.54 -13.29
CA TYR A 286 -6.78 17.70 -12.44
C TYR A 286 -5.65 18.70 -12.71
N ASP A 287 -5.90 19.95 -12.37
CA ASP A 287 -4.99 21.06 -12.52
C ASP A 287 -4.66 21.63 -11.14
N ASP A 288 -3.43 21.45 -10.69
CA ASP A 288 -2.93 21.97 -9.41
C ASP A 288 -2.09 23.25 -9.56
N GLY A 289 -2.08 23.84 -10.76
CA GLY A 289 -1.46 25.12 -11.01
C GLY A 289 -2.02 26.24 -10.11
N PRO A 290 -1.30 27.34 -9.95
CA PRO A 290 -1.82 28.48 -9.20
C PRO A 290 -2.91 29.25 -9.99
N GLY A 291 -3.77 29.95 -9.27
CA GLY A 291 -4.77 30.85 -9.84
C GLY A 291 -6.13 30.19 -10.12
N ASN A 292 -7.07 31.03 -10.53
CA ASN A 292 -8.43 30.64 -10.81
C ASN A 292 -8.59 30.19 -12.28
N PRO A 293 -9.65 29.43 -12.60
CA PRO A 293 -10.04 29.14 -13.97
C PRO A 293 -10.33 30.44 -14.75
N THR A 294 -9.88 30.47 -16.02
CA THR A 294 -10.11 31.58 -16.93
C THR A 294 -10.72 31.05 -18.23
N SER A 295 -11.35 31.94 -19.02
CA SER A 295 -11.88 31.56 -20.32
C SER A 295 -10.77 30.99 -21.24
N ALA A 296 -9.56 31.55 -21.21
CA ALA A 296 -8.43 31.07 -22.00
C ALA A 296 -7.95 29.67 -21.58
N GLY A 297 -7.83 29.44 -20.27
CA GLY A 297 -7.48 28.11 -19.73
C GLY A 297 -8.57 27.07 -20.03
N LEU A 298 -9.84 27.43 -19.83
CA LEU A 298 -10.98 26.57 -20.14
C LEU A 298 -11.07 26.26 -21.65
N ALA A 299 -10.75 27.23 -22.53
CA ALA A 299 -10.71 27.00 -23.98
C ALA A 299 -9.71 25.89 -24.34
N THR A 300 -8.53 25.90 -23.73
CA THR A 300 -7.48 24.93 -24.01
C THR A 300 -7.82 23.55 -23.41
N HIS A 301 -8.21 23.53 -22.13
CA HIS A 301 -8.47 22.28 -21.42
C HIS A 301 -9.77 21.63 -21.89
N GLY A 302 -10.88 22.39 -22.00
CA GLY A 302 -12.19 21.88 -22.43
C GLY A 302 -12.17 21.35 -23.87
N ALA A 303 -11.50 22.06 -24.80
CA ALA A 303 -11.34 21.56 -26.15
C ALA A 303 -10.48 20.28 -26.22
N ALA A 304 -9.49 20.14 -25.34
CA ALA A 304 -8.70 18.92 -25.24
C ALA A 304 -9.56 17.75 -24.73
N ILE A 305 -10.39 17.98 -23.71
CA ILE A 305 -11.32 16.95 -23.19
C ILE A 305 -12.36 16.56 -24.23
N GLU A 306 -12.98 17.52 -24.93
CA GLU A 306 -13.91 17.21 -26.01
C GLU A 306 -13.24 16.35 -27.10
N ARG A 307 -12.01 16.68 -27.50
CA ARG A 307 -11.26 15.89 -28.48
C ARG A 307 -10.95 14.48 -27.97
N LEU A 308 -10.68 14.32 -26.67
CA LEU A 308 -10.50 13.03 -26.04
C LEU A 308 -11.81 12.20 -26.11
N MET A 309 -12.94 12.80 -25.78
CA MET A 309 -14.26 12.14 -25.88
C MET A 309 -14.58 11.72 -27.31
N LEU A 310 -14.32 12.59 -28.30
CA LEU A 310 -14.47 12.25 -29.72
C LEU A 310 -13.59 11.07 -30.14
N SER A 311 -12.38 11.01 -29.61
CA SER A 311 -11.45 9.90 -29.91
C SER A 311 -11.97 8.59 -29.32
N LEU A 312 -12.51 8.63 -28.10
CA LEU A 312 -13.12 7.47 -27.45
C LEU A 312 -14.41 7.01 -28.15
N ASP A 313 -15.16 7.95 -28.72
CA ASP A 313 -16.39 7.70 -29.47
C ASP A 313 -16.15 7.09 -30.86
N SER A 314 -14.93 7.12 -31.39
CA SER A 314 -14.60 6.76 -32.78
C SER A 314 -14.92 5.31 -33.20
N GLY A 315 -15.60 4.54 -32.38
CA GLY A 315 -16.11 3.20 -32.69
C GLY A 315 -15.08 2.06 -32.60
N THR A 316 -13.83 2.37 -32.30
CA THR A 316 -12.81 1.35 -32.07
C THR A 316 -13.01 0.71 -30.70
N GLU A 317 -13.03 -0.62 -30.64
CA GLU A 317 -13.00 -1.33 -29.36
C GLU A 317 -11.76 -0.95 -28.55
N ALA A 318 -11.93 -0.82 -27.24
CA ALA A 318 -10.80 -0.58 -26.35
C ALA A 318 -9.79 -1.73 -26.47
N PRO A 319 -8.50 -1.43 -26.71
CA PRO A 319 -7.49 -2.48 -26.78
C PRO A 319 -7.44 -3.31 -25.50
N PRO A 320 -7.25 -4.63 -25.58
CA PRO A 320 -7.13 -5.45 -24.38
C PRO A 320 -5.94 -5.01 -23.54
N ASP A 321 -6.16 -4.78 -22.24
CA ASP A 321 -5.09 -4.48 -21.32
C ASP A 321 -4.36 -5.78 -20.92
N PRO A 322 -3.03 -5.89 -21.11
CA PRO A 322 -2.24 -7.04 -20.66
C PRO A 322 -2.08 -7.09 -19.13
N GLY A 323 -2.76 -6.23 -18.38
CA GLY A 323 -2.59 -6.02 -16.95
C GLY A 323 -1.41 -5.08 -16.69
N THR A 324 -1.63 -3.79 -16.88
CA THR A 324 -0.64 -2.75 -16.61
C THR A 324 -0.41 -2.63 -15.11
N ALA A 325 0.85 -2.77 -14.70
CA ALA A 325 1.26 -2.66 -13.30
C ALA A 325 1.82 -1.28 -12.95
N LEU A 326 2.65 -0.74 -13.83
CA LEU A 326 3.31 0.55 -13.68
C LEU A 326 3.38 1.23 -15.04
N VAL A 327 3.22 2.54 -15.04
CA VAL A 327 3.37 3.37 -16.24
C VAL A 327 4.56 4.30 -16.10
N LEU A 328 5.39 4.34 -17.13
CA LEU A 328 6.54 5.24 -17.19
C LEU A 328 6.14 6.57 -17.83
N ARG A 329 6.86 7.64 -17.46
CA ARG A 329 6.67 8.96 -18.08
C ARG A 329 6.82 8.96 -19.60
N SER A 330 7.55 7.99 -20.16
CA SER A 330 7.67 7.78 -21.62
C SER A 330 6.41 7.22 -22.30
N GLY A 331 5.34 6.92 -21.57
CA GLY A 331 4.14 6.24 -22.08
C GLY A 331 4.30 4.73 -22.25
N ARG A 332 5.44 4.18 -21.85
CA ARG A 332 5.66 2.73 -21.78
C ARG A 332 5.12 2.19 -20.46
N PHE A 333 4.83 0.90 -20.41
CA PHE A 333 4.29 0.26 -19.21
C PHE A 333 5.03 -1.02 -18.87
N LEU A 334 4.92 -1.44 -17.62
CA LEU A 334 5.38 -2.71 -17.11
C LEU A 334 4.17 -3.57 -16.73
N ALA A 335 4.14 -4.79 -17.24
CA ALA A 335 3.02 -5.70 -17.00
C ALA A 335 3.05 -6.31 -15.59
N ASN A 336 1.88 -6.60 -15.01
CA ASN A 336 1.72 -7.24 -13.69
C ASN A 336 2.51 -8.55 -13.57
N ARG A 337 2.54 -9.37 -14.63
CA ARG A 337 3.28 -10.62 -14.66
C ARG A 337 4.80 -10.40 -14.50
N ALA A 338 5.33 -9.33 -15.10
CA ALA A 338 6.75 -8.99 -14.99
C ALA A 338 7.11 -8.53 -13.57
N VAL A 339 6.27 -7.72 -12.95
CA VAL A 339 6.46 -7.27 -11.55
C VAL A 339 6.35 -8.45 -10.58
N GLY A 340 5.34 -9.32 -10.75
CA GLY A 340 5.18 -10.53 -9.94
C GLY A 340 6.38 -11.48 -10.06
N PHE A 341 6.89 -11.69 -11.28
CA PHE A 341 8.08 -12.51 -11.53
C PHE A 341 9.33 -11.89 -10.86
N LEU A 342 9.52 -10.57 -11.01
CA LEU A 342 10.61 -9.86 -10.36
C LEU A 342 10.53 -9.98 -8.84
N ALA A 343 9.35 -9.75 -8.25
CA ALA A 343 9.14 -9.88 -6.81
C ALA A 343 9.46 -11.30 -6.31
N MET A 344 9.07 -12.33 -7.06
CA MET A 344 9.40 -13.73 -6.73
C MET A 344 10.91 -13.99 -6.78
N LEU A 345 11.61 -13.51 -7.81
CA LEU A 345 13.06 -13.64 -7.91
C LEU A 345 13.80 -12.92 -6.79
N MET A 346 13.28 -11.77 -6.37
CA MET A 346 13.85 -11.00 -5.26
C MET A 346 13.81 -11.73 -3.91
N LEU A 347 12.98 -12.77 -3.76
CA LEU A 347 12.95 -13.61 -2.56
C LEU A 347 14.01 -14.72 -2.56
N LEU A 348 14.65 -15.00 -3.70
CA LEU A 348 15.63 -16.10 -3.82
C LEU A 348 16.74 -16.08 -2.77
N PRO A 349 17.38 -14.94 -2.43
CA PRO A 349 18.41 -14.92 -1.40
C PRO A 349 17.91 -15.34 -0.03
N ALA A 350 16.69 -14.93 0.33
CA ALA A 350 16.06 -15.32 1.60
C ALA A 350 15.69 -16.81 1.61
N VAL A 351 15.18 -17.34 0.50
CA VAL A 351 14.92 -18.78 0.32
C VAL A 351 16.21 -19.59 0.42
N ALA A 352 17.27 -19.18 -0.28
CA ALA A 352 18.58 -19.82 -0.21
C ALA A 352 19.13 -19.84 1.22
N ALA A 353 19.05 -18.72 1.93
CA ALA A 353 19.47 -18.63 3.33
C ALA A 353 18.68 -19.60 4.23
N LEU A 354 17.36 -19.67 4.07
CA LEU A 354 16.51 -20.59 4.83
C LEU A 354 16.89 -22.04 4.54
N LEU A 355 16.99 -22.44 3.29
CA LEU A 355 17.35 -23.82 2.91
C LEU A 355 18.69 -24.23 3.51
N ILE A 356 19.70 -23.37 3.43
CA ILE A 356 21.01 -23.62 4.03
C ILE A 356 20.89 -23.83 5.55
N TRP A 357 20.07 -23.01 6.24
CA TRP A 357 19.86 -23.15 7.66
C TRP A 357 19.05 -24.39 8.05
N LEU A 358 18.02 -24.76 7.27
CA LEU A 358 17.24 -25.98 7.49
C LEU A 358 18.12 -27.23 7.32
N PHE A 359 18.93 -27.30 6.26
CA PHE A 359 19.85 -28.41 6.06
C PHE A 359 20.94 -28.47 7.16
N ALA A 360 21.43 -27.33 7.62
CA ALA A 360 22.42 -27.28 8.70
C ALA A 360 21.87 -27.67 10.07
N SER A 361 20.58 -27.42 10.32
CA SER A 361 19.97 -27.64 11.65
C SER A 361 19.49 -29.06 11.93
N ARG A 362 19.48 -29.96 10.95
CA ARG A 362 18.92 -31.33 11.07
C ARG A 362 17.61 -31.32 11.84
N VAL A 363 16.53 -30.90 11.18
CA VAL A 363 15.22 -30.72 11.81
C VAL A 363 14.72 -32.01 12.45
N THR A 364 14.70 -32.06 13.77
CA THR A 364 14.01 -33.10 14.56
C THR A 364 12.67 -32.55 15.03
N SER A 365 11.74 -33.42 15.43
CA SER A 365 10.42 -32.98 15.96
C SER A 365 10.56 -32.03 17.17
N ARG A 366 11.59 -32.19 18.00
CA ARG A 366 11.89 -31.28 19.12
C ARG A 366 12.32 -29.89 18.65
N VAL A 367 13.13 -29.82 17.59
CA VAL A 367 13.55 -28.56 16.97
C VAL A 367 12.34 -27.85 16.34
N ALA A 368 11.43 -28.57 15.72
CA ALA A 368 10.18 -28.02 15.19
C ALA A 368 9.33 -27.33 16.28
N MET A 369 9.21 -27.95 17.47
CA MET A 369 8.49 -27.34 18.59
C MET A 369 9.16 -26.05 19.11
N LEU A 370 10.50 -25.98 19.09
CA LEU A 370 11.23 -24.76 19.41
C LEU A 370 10.97 -23.65 18.39
N HIS A 371 10.84 -24.00 17.11
CA HIS A 371 10.51 -23.05 16.07
C HIS A 371 9.15 -22.40 16.34
N VAL A 372 8.11 -23.23 16.54
CA VAL A 372 6.76 -22.76 16.82
C VAL A 372 6.75 -21.84 18.05
N ARG A 373 7.37 -22.26 19.15
CA ARG A 373 7.43 -21.45 20.37
C ARG A 373 8.14 -20.09 20.15
N ASN A 374 9.26 -20.09 19.47
CA ASN A 374 10.04 -18.86 19.25
C ASN A 374 9.27 -17.87 18.40
N LEU A 375 8.55 -18.33 17.37
CA LEU A 375 7.71 -17.48 16.55
C LEU A 375 6.51 -16.97 17.33
N LEU A 376 5.79 -17.87 18.02
CA LEU A 376 4.61 -17.52 18.80
C LEU A 376 4.92 -16.55 19.94
N SER A 377 6.13 -16.54 20.48
CA SER A 377 6.52 -15.63 21.57
C SER A 377 6.39 -14.15 21.21
N PHE A 378 6.50 -13.81 19.94
CA PHE A 378 6.33 -12.46 19.42
C PHE A 378 5.08 -12.32 18.54
N ALA A 379 4.69 -13.38 17.82
CA ALA A 379 3.53 -13.33 16.94
C ALA A 379 2.21 -13.24 17.73
N LEU A 380 2.06 -13.95 18.83
CA LEU A 380 0.82 -13.91 19.64
C LEU A 380 0.50 -12.52 20.19
N PRO A 381 1.44 -11.80 20.86
CA PRO A 381 1.14 -10.46 21.36
C PRO A 381 0.84 -9.46 20.24
N LEU A 382 1.54 -9.56 19.10
CA LEU A 382 1.27 -8.70 17.96
C LEU A 382 -0.10 -9.00 17.33
N ALA A 383 -0.43 -10.27 17.14
CA ALA A 383 -1.74 -10.69 16.64
C ALA A 383 -2.87 -10.23 17.59
N TRP A 384 -2.63 -10.29 18.90
CA TRP A 384 -3.59 -9.82 19.89
C TRP A 384 -3.92 -8.34 19.73
N ILE A 385 -2.93 -7.49 19.44
CA ILE A 385 -3.16 -6.05 19.19
C ILE A 385 -4.09 -5.86 17.98
N PHE A 386 -3.92 -6.63 16.91
CA PHE A 386 -4.81 -6.55 15.75
C PHE A 386 -6.21 -7.06 16.07
N VAL A 387 -6.34 -8.15 16.84
CA VAL A 387 -7.64 -8.64 17.30
C VAL A 387 -8.37 -7.58 18.12
N LEU A 388 -7.67 -6.90 19.03
CA LEU A 388 -8.23 -5.78 19.81
C LEU A 388 -8.63 -4.62 18.89
N ALA A 389 -7.80 -4.25 17.93
CA ALA A 389 -8.11 -3.18 16.98
C ALA A 389 -9.38 -3.49 16.16
N PHE A 390 -9.52 -4.72 15.66
CA PHE A 390 -10.74 -5.16 14.98
C PHE A 390 -11.97 -5.16 15.90
N LEU A 391 -11.80 -5.60 17.15
CA LEU A 391 -12.88 -5.55 18.15
C LEU A 391 -13.30 -4.10 18.43
N PHE A 392 -12.33 -3.21 18.62
CA PHE A 392 -12.60 -1.79 18.87
C PHE A 392 -13.27 -1.12 17.67
N SER A 393 -12.90 -1.52 16.46
CA SER A 393 -13.57 -1.04 15.26
C SER A 393 -15.04 -1.52 15.21
N ARG A 394 -15.33 -2.77 15.63
CA ARG A 394 -16.72 -3.26 15.73
C ARG A 394 -17.53 -2.60 16.81
N LEU A 395 -16.88 -2.04 17.83
CA LEU A 395 -17.51 -1.31 18.92
C LEU A 395 -17.62 0.22 18.63
N GLY A 396 -17.24 0.67 17.43
CA GLY A 396 -17.27 2.09 17.05
C GLY A 396 -16.19 2.95 17.71
N LEU A 397 -15.21 2.34 18.41
CA LEU A 397 -14.12 3.08 19.06
C LEU A 397 -13.03 3.50 18.05
N ILE A 398 -12.82 2.70 17.00
CA ILE A 398 -11.94 3.00 15.88
C ILE A 398 -12.82 3.13 14.65
N PRO A 399 -12.74 4.22 13.88
CA PRO A 399 -13.56 4.44 12.70
C PRO A 399 -13.29 3.36 11.65
N ARG A 400 -14.33 2.98 10.92
CA ARG A 400 -14.24 2.01 9.85
C ARG A 400 -14.85 2.57 8.59
N TYR A 401 -14.14 2.40 7.49
CA TYR A 401 -14.57 2.80 6.17
C TYR A 401 -14.86 1.55 5.33
N GLU A 402 -15.94 1.59 4.59
CA GLU A 402 -16.33 0.47 3.71
C GLU A 402 -15.46 0.45 2.44
N PHE A 403 -15.07 1.62 1.99
CA PHE A 403 -14.28 1.83 0.78
C PHE A 403 -12.87 2.31 1.13
N GLU A 404 -12.38 3.31 0.43
CA GLU A 404 -11.08 3.89 0.69
C GLU A 404 -11.10 4.82 1.90
N VAL A 405 -10.04 4.75 2.67
CA VAL A 405 -9.89 5.58 3.86
C VAL A 405 -9.36 6.94 3.41
N PRO A 406 -10.11 8.03 3.60
CA PRO A 406 -9.65 9.35 3.19
C PRO A 406 -8.39 9.76 3.96
N ALA A 407 -7.44 10.40 3.25
CA ALA A 407 -6.17 10.88 3.83
C ALA A 407 -6.25 12.33 4.34
N VAL A 408 -7.44 12.92 4.36
CA VAL A 408 -7.68 14.28 4.87
C VAL A 408 -7.82 14.32 6.38
N SER A 409 -7.63 15.50 6.96
CA SER A 409 -7.81 15.70 8.40
C SER A 409 -9.21 15.32 8.86
N GLY A 410 -9.31 14.41 9.81
CA GLY A 410 -10.58 13.90 10.30
C GLY A 410 -10.44 12.60 11.09
N PRO A 411 -11.54 11.89 11.34
CA PRO A 411 -11.53 10.67 12.16
C PRO A 411 -10.56 9.57 11.65
N ALA A 412 -10.28 9.54 10.34
CA ALA A 412 -9.34 8.59 9.73
C ALA A 412 -7.89 8.86 10.11
N THR A 413 -7.53 10.13 10.30
CA THR A 413 -6.15 10.55 10.56
C THR A 413 -5.92 11.00 11.99
N ASP A 414 -6.96 11.38 12.74
CA ASP A 414 -6.85 11.90 14.09
C ASP A 414 -6.96 10.79 15.15
N PRO A 415 -5.86 10.47 15.87
CA PRO A 415 -5.88 9.41 16.88
C PRO A 415 -6.83 9.73 18.02
N ARG A 416 -7.75 8.82 18.32
CA ARG A 416 -8.63 8.90 19.49
C ARG A 416 -7.90 8.44 20.74
N LEU A 417 -7.94 9.24 21.80
CA LEU A 417 -7.18 8.98 23.03
C LEU A 417 -7.63 7.69 23.73
N ALA A 418 -8.95 7.48 23.87
CA ALA A 418 -9.50 6.33 24.60
C ALA A 418 -9.11 4.98 23.97
N PRO A 419 -9.38 4.71 22.68
CA PRO A 419 -8.98 3.44 22.07
C PRO A 419 -7.45 3.27 22.00
N THR A 420 -6.69 4.35 21.86
CA THR A 420 -5.22 4.30 21.87
C THR A 420 -4.70 3.81 23.24
N LEU A 421 -5.18 4.39 24.33
CA LEU A 421 -4.78 3.97 25.68
C LEU A 421 -5.22 2.53 25.97
N LEU A 422 -6.44 2.14 25.57
CA LEU A 422 -6.92 0.78 25.73
C LEU A 422 -6.08 -0.23 24.92
N LEU A 423 -5.70 0.11 23.69
CA LEU A 423 -4.80 -0.76 22.88
C LEU A 423 -3.44 -0.94 23.55
N ILE A 424 -2.86 0.13 24.11
CA ILE A 424 -1.59 0.05 24.84
C ILE A 424 -1.72 -0.82 26.09
N LEU A 425 -2.75 -0.60 26.92
CA LEU A 425 -2.95 -1.34 28.17
C LEU A 425 -3.26 -2.82 27.92
N LEU A 426 -4.26 -3.12 27.07
CA LEU A 426 -4.67 -4.49 26.81
C LEU A 426 -3.66 -5.24 25.92
N GLY A 427 -3.00 -4.53 24.99
CA GLY A 427 -1.87 -5.04 24.22
C GLY A 427 -0.70 -5.40 25.12
N GLY A 428 -0.35 -4.55 26.09
CA GLY A 428 0.65 -4.80 27.12
C GLY A 428 0.30 -6.00 28.00
N ALA A 429 -0.94 -6.11 28.44
CA ALA A 429 -1.43 -7.27 29.20
C ALA A 429 -1.34 -8.56 28.38
N GLY A 430 -1.73 -8.53 27.11
CA GLY A 430 -1.58 -9.67 26.19
C GLY A 430 -0.11 -10.08 25.96
N PHE A 431 0.80 -9.10 25.90
CA PHE A 431 2.23 -9.36 25.81
C PHE A 431 2.77 -10.08 27.06
N VAL A 432 2.41 -9.62 28.25
CA VAL A 432 2.80 -10.25 29.53
C VAL A 432 2.18 -11.64 29.64
N GLY A 433 0.88 -11.78 29.35
CA GLY A 433 0.15 -13.05 29.42
C GLY A 433 0.71 -14.10 28.45
N SER A 434 1.00 -13.72 27.20
CA SER A 434 1.59 -14.61 26.20
C SER A 434 2.98 -15.10 26.62
N ARG A 435 3.80 -14.22 27.19
CA ARG A 435 5.13 -14.60 27.71
C ARG A 435 5.05 -15.52 28.91
N HIS A 436 4.10 -15.29 29.81
CA HIS A 436 3.85 -16.18 30.95
C HIS A 436 3.43 -17.57 30.46
N PHE A 437 2.41 -17.64 29.61
CA PHE A 437 1.91 -18.89 29.02
C PHE A 437 3.03 -19.68 28.31
N LEU A 438 3.79 -19.04 27.44
CA LEU A 438 4.90 -19.67 26.70
C LEU A 438 6.09 -20.01 27.60
N GLY A 439 6.18 -19.41 28.78
CA GLY A 439 7.16 -19.75 29.82
C GLY A 439 7.02 -21.19 30.30
N TYR A 440 5.81 -21.71 30.39
CA TYR A 440 5.54 -23.11 30.77
C TYR A 440 5.98 -24.13 29.69
N LEU A 441 6.10 -23.70 28.45
CA LEU A 441 6.49 -24.54 27.31
C LEU A 441 8.01 -24.58 27.07
N ARG A 442 8.85 -24.23 28.08
CA ARG A 442 10.31 -24.22 27.92
C ARG A 442 10.89 -25.64 27.97
N PRO A 443 11.37 -26.22 26.87
CA PRO A 443 12.14 -27.46 26.91
C PRO A 443 13.51 -27.20 27.55
N ARG A 444 13.99 -28.15 28.35
CA ARG A 444 15.36 -28.18 28.88
C ARG A 444 16.31 -28.65 27.77
N GLU A 445 16.81 -27.73 26.95
CA GLU A 445 17.71 -28.06 25.84
C GLU A 445 19.03 -27.28 25.89
N GLN A 446 20.04 -27.80 25.16
CA GLN A 446 21.34 -27.16 25.02
C GLN A 446 21.19 -25.77 24.34
N LYS A 447 21.90 -24.77 24.89
CA LYS A 447 21.86 -23.37 24.40
C LYS A 447 22.15 -23.25 22.90
N ALA A 448 23.03 -24.09 22.36
CA ALA A 448 23.42 -24.07 20.94
C ALA A 448 22.24 -24.43 20.01
N THR A 449 21.48 -25.49 20.34
CA THR A 449 20.31 -25.94 19.56
C THR A 449 19.21 -24.88 19.56
N THR A 450 19.03 -24.21 20.71
CA THR A 450 18.04 -23.13 20.86
C THR A 450 18.37 -21.92 19.96
N GLU A 451 19.63 -21.54 19.84
CA GLU A 451 20.05 -20.40 19.01
C GLU A 451 19.94 -20.71 17.51
N MET A 452 20.30 -21.93 17.09
CA MET A 452 20.07 -22.37 15.69
C MET A 452 18.57 -22.39 15.35
N ALA A 453 17.74 -22.88 16.27
CA ALA A 453 16.30 -22.86 16.09
C ALA A 453 15.75 -21.44 15.97
N ARG A 454 16.25 -20.46 16.74
CA ARG A 454 15.84 -19.06 16.61
C ARG A 454 16.14 -18.48 15.24
N LEU A 455 17.36 -18.71 14.73
CA LEU A 455 17.75 -18.21 13.41
C LEU A 455 16.89 -18.80 12.30
N SER A 456 16.72 -20.13 12.28
CA SER A 456 15.91 -20.79 11.27
C SER A 456 14.42 -20.39 11.37
N THR A 457 13.88 -20.21 12.60
CA THR A 457 12.52 -19.70 12.81
C THR A 457 12.35 -18.29 12.27
N GLY A 458 13.31 -17.40 12.57
CA GLY A 458 13.25 -16.02 12.08
C GLY A 458 13.19 -15.97 10.54
N PHE A 459 14.03 -16.78 9.87
CA PHE A 459 13.98 -16.84 8.39
C PHE A 459 12.72 -17.50 7.85
N LEU A 460 12.22 -18.56 8.49
CA LEU A 460 10.98 -19.20 8.08
C LEU A 460 9.80 -18.24 8.18
N GLY A 461 9.66 -17.57 9.33
CA GLY A 461 8.59 -16.59 9.52
C GLY A 461 8.70 -15.40 8.57
N LEU A 462 9.92 -14.91 8.30
CA LEU A 462 10.16 -13.87 7.30
C LEU A 462 9.68 -14.31 5.91
N LEU A 463 10.06 -15.50 5.46
CA LEU A 463 9.67 -16.01 4.15
C LEU A 463 8.17 -16.21 4.03
N VAL A 464 7.52 -16.77 5.06
CA VAL A 464 6.06 -16.92 5.07
C VAL A 464 5.39 -15.55 5.03
N GLY A 465 5.85 -14.58 5.83
CA GLY A 465 5.34 -13.22 5.80
C GLY A 465 5.50 -12.56 4.44
N LEU A 466 6.67 -12.69 3.80
CA LEU A 466 6.92 -12.16 2.46
C LEU A 466 6.08 -12.87 1.38
N ALA A 467 5.84 -14.18 1.52
CA ALA A 467 4.94 -14.91 0.63
C ALA A 467 3.50 -14.40 0.74
N LEU A 468 3.00 -14.14 1.96
CA LEU A 468 1.68 -13.53 2.17
C LEU A 468 1.57 -12.15 1.52
N ILE A 469 2.63 -11.34 1.63
CA ILE A 469 2.72 -10.05 0.94
C ILE A 469 2.65 -10.24 -0.57
N LEU A 470 3.40 -11.20 -1.13
CA LEU A 470 3.41 -11.46 -2.57
C LEU A 470 2.02 -11.80 -3.11
N PHE A 471 1.27 -12.61 -2.36
CA PHE A 471 -0.11 -12.94 -2.72
C PHE A 471 -1.06 -11.75 -2.63
N ARG A 472 -0.81 -10.78 -1.75
CA ARG A 472 -1.64 -9.59 -1.61
C ARG A 472 -1.29 -8.51 -2.62
N SER A 473 -0.01 -8.17 -2.72
CA SER A 473 0.52 -7.18 -3.65
C SER A 473 2.02 -7.38 -3.86
N PRO A 474 2.48 -7.64 -5.08
CA PRO A 474 3.90 -7.78 -5.38
C PRO A 474 4.69 -6.48 -5.11
N PHE A 475 4.02 -5.33 -5.11
CA PHE A 475 4.63 -4.02 -4.86
C PHE A 475 5.10 -3.85 -3.41
N LEU A 476 4.42 -4.45 -2.44
CA LEU A 476 4.85 -4.44 -1.03
C LEU A 476 6.18 -5.17 -0.81
N ILE A 477 6.59 -6.06 -1.70
CA ILE A 477 7.89 -6.75 -1.58
C ILE A 477 9.04 -5.80 -1.86
N LEU A 478 8.88 -4.84 -2.78
CA LEU A 478 9.92 -3.88 -3.12
C LEU A 478 10.49 -3.16 -1.88
N PRO A 479 9.67 -2.57 -1.02
CA PRO A 479 10.17 -1.99 0.23
C PRO A 479 10.65 -3.03 1.25
N CYS A 480 10.10 -4.24 1.26
CA CYS A 480 10.57 -5.32 2.15
C CYS A 480 11.89 -5.95 1.70
N LEU A 481 12.39 -5.61 0.51
CA LEU A 481 13.59 -6.18 -0.07
C LEU A 481 14.83 -5.96 0.78
N ALA A 482 14.99 -4.75 1.34
CA ALA A 482 16.10 -4.44 2.22
C ALA A 482 16.13 -5.37 3.42
N SER A 483 14.98 -5.66 4.04
CA SER A 483 14.85 -6.64 5.13
C SER A 483 15.15 -8.06 4.67
N ALA A 484 14.57 -8.46 3.53
CA ALA A 484 14.75 -9.79 2.97
C ALA A 484 16.21 -10.10 2.63
N TRP A 485 17.01 -9.10 2.31
CA TRP A 485 18.41 -9.25 1.93
C TRP A 485 19.38 -8.97 3.08
N ALA A 486 19.15 -7.92 3.86
CA ALA A 486 20.04 -7.53 4.96
C ALA A 486 20.06 -8.56 6.09
N TRP A 487 18.91 -9.12 6.45
CA TRP A 487 18.85 -10.07 7.58
C TRP A 487 19.54 -11.41 7.30
N PRO A 488 19.43 -12.06 6.14
CA PRO A 488 20.28 -13.18 5.77
C PRO A 488 21.77 -12.84 5.76
N LEU A 489 22.15 -11.65 5.25
CA LEU A 489 23.53 -11.17 5.25
C LEU A 489 24.11 -11.09 6.66
N ALA A 490 23.37 -10.53 7.62
CA ALA A 490 23.81 -10.41 9.00
C ALA A 490 24.25 -11.75 9.61
N THR A 491 23.61 -12.85 9.19
CA THR A 491 23.95 -14.19 9.67
C THR A 491 25.04 -14.87 8.85
N CYS A 492 25.17 -14.55 7.55
CA CYS A 492 26.18 -15.15 6.67
C CYS A 492 27.59 -14.64 6.91
N PHE A 493 27.74 -13.35 7.25
CA PHE A 493 29.05 -12.69 7.43
C PHE A 493 29.49 -12.56 8.89
N ALA A 494 28.73 -13.11 9.83
CA ALA A 494 29.10 -13.09 11.24
C ALA A 494 30.33 -13.96 11.51
N GLU A 495 31.49 -13.33 11.76
CA GLU A 495 32.69 -14.03 12.20
C GLU A 495 32.65 -14.39 13.67
N PRO A 496 33.22 -15.55 14.08
CA PRO A 496 33.40 -15.86 15.49
C PRO A 496 34.48 -14.92 16.08
N VAL A 497 34.08 -14.06 17.02
CA VAL A 497 35.02 -13.16 17.70
C VAL A 497 35.56 -13.84 18.98
N TYR A 498 36.85 -13.99 19.04
CA TYR A 498 37.59 -14.61 20.13
C TYR A 498 37.98 -13.60 21.23
N SER A 499 37.09 -12.88 21.88
CA SER A 499 37.51 -12.06 23.01
C SER A 499 36.48 -11.93 24.11
N GLY A 500 36.92 -11.77 25.35
CA GLY A 500 36.11 -11.71 26.56
C GLY A 500 35.12 -10.54 26.66
N ALA A 501 35.23 -9.54 25.75
CA ALA A 501 34.32 -8.40 25.64
C ALA A 501 33.08 -8.70 24.74
N VAL A 502 32.59 -9.90 24.82
CA VAL A 502 31.62 -10.53 23.90
C VAL A 502 30.31 -9.74 23.72
N TRP A 503 29.89 -9.01 24.75
CA TRP A 503 28.58 -8.34 24.72
C TRP A 503 28.56 -7.06 23.87
N ARG A 504 29.60 -6.25 23.96
CA ARG A 504 29.68 -4.97 23.23
C ARG A 504 29.91 -5.16 21.73
N HIS A 505 30.75 -6.11 21.35
CA HIS A 505 31.05 -6.42 19.95
C HIS A 505 29.93 -7.15 19.23
N ARG A 506 29.08 -7.94 19.91
CA ARG A 506 27.92 -8.60 19.31
C ARG A 506 26.86 -7.62 18.86
N PHE A 507 26.54 -6.63 19.66
CA PHE A 507 25.53 -5.63 19.34
C PHE A 507 26.00 -4.73 18.19
N THR A 508 27.25 -4.38 18.15
CA THR A 508 27.83 -3.47 17.15
C THR A 508 28.05 -4.11 15.78
N SER A 509 28.26 -5.43 15.68
CA SER A 509 28.58 -6.06 14.39
C SER A 509 27.36 -6.45 13.54
N ASN A 510 26.23 -6.82 14.14
CA ASN A 510 25.02 -7.23 13.41
C ASN A 510 23.93 -6.17 13.42
N ALA A 511 23.87 -5.35 14.47
CA ALA A 511 22.87 -4.31 14.59
C ALA A 511 22.81 -3.37 13.36
N PRO A 512 23.91 -2.87 12.78
CA PRO A 512 23.84 -2.01 11.60
C PRO A 512 23.18 -2.70 10.40
N ILE A 513 23.48 -3.97 10.15
CA ILE A 513 22.91 -4.73 9.03
C ILE A 513 21.44 -5.05 9.28
N LEU A 514 21.08 -5.37 10.53
CA LEU A 514 19.67 -5.56 10.92
C LEU A 514 18.89 -4.26 10.83
N LEU A 515 19.50 -3.13 11.21
CA LEU A 515 18.91 -1.81 11.09
C LEU A 515 18.75 -1.37 9.63
N LEU A 516 19.69 -1.73 8.73
CA LEU A 516 19.53 -1.52 7.30
C LEU A 516 18.24 -2.15 6.77
N GLY A 517 17.85 -3.32 7.30
CA GLY A 517 16.58 -3.94 6.95
C GLY A 517 15.34 -3.15 7.38
N LEU A 518 15.46 -2.20 8.30
CA LEU A 518 14.36 -1.33 8.73
C LEU A 518 14.23 -0.06 7.88
N ILE A 519 15.19 0.27 7.03
CA ILE A 519 15.14 1.48 6.19
C ILE A 519 13.87 1.49 5.35
N ALA A 520 13.50 0.37 4.75
CA ALA A 520 12.34 0.29 3.89
C ALA A 520 11.00 0.49 4.63
N PRO A 521 10.71 -0.16 5.76
CA PRO A 521 9.54 0.19 6.57
C PRO A 521 9.52 1.66 7.00
N ILE A 522 10.68 2.24 7.33
CA ILE A 522 10.78 3.65 7.70
C ILE A 522 10.46 4.54 6.51
N LEU A 523 10.97 4.24 5.32
CA LEU A 523 10.67 5.00 4.11
C LEU A 523 9.18 4.89 3.72
N LEU A 524 8.57 3.71 3.87
CA LEU A 524 7.13 3.55 3.66
C LEU A 524 6.32 4.36 4.67
N TYR A 525 6.71 4.33 5.94
CA TYR A 525 6.07 5.15 6.96
C TYR A 525 6.23 6.64 6.66
N ALA A 526 7.43 7.06 6.23
CA ALA A 526 7.67 8.43 5.77
C ALA A 526 6.80 8.81 4.57
N TYR A 527 6.63 7.89 3.63
CA TYR A 527 5.75 8.10 2.48
C TYR A 527 4.29 8.31 2.92
N VAL A 528 3.74 7.44 3.77
CA VAL A 528 2.40 7.62 4.35
C VAL A 528 2.29 8.94 5.11
N ALA A 529 3.31 9.29 5.90
CA ALA A 529 3.33 10.52 6.69
C ALA A 529 3.43 11.79 5.83
N SER A 530 4.00 11.69 4.62
CA SER A 530 4.09 12.80 3.66
C SER A 530 2.90 12.88 2.72
N ALA A 531 2.07 11.83 2.65
CA ALA A 531 0.85 11.84 1.88
C ALA A 531 -0.18 12.78 2.55
N ASP A 532 -0.82 13.57 1.76
CA ASP A 532 -1.97 14.46 2.02
C ASP A 532 -2.31 14.75 3.50
N ALA A 533 -1.59 15.64 4.14
CA ALA A 533 -1.87 16.15 5.49
C ALA A 533 -1.89 15.13 6.67
N VAL A 534 -1.60 13.84 6.44
CA VAL A 534 -1.60 12.82 7.52
C VAL A 534 -0.57 13.16 8.60
N GLY A 535 0.67 13.49 8.22
CA GLY A 535 1.74 13.86 9.16
C GLY A 535 2.34 12.69 9.93
N TRP A 536 3.56 12.88 10.45
CA TRP A 536 4.34 11.83 11.11
C TRP A 536 3.70 11.24 12.38
N THR A 537 3.01 12.07 13.15
CA THR A 537 2.40 11.65 14.42
C THR A 537 1.10 10.89 14.24
N ARG A 538 0.46 11.01 13.09
CA ARG A 538 -0.86 10.45 12.78
C ARG A 538 -0.79 9.24 11.85
N ALA A 539 0.28 9.06 11.10
CA ALA A 539 0.43 8.00 10.09
C ALA A 539 0.20 6.59 10.64
N TRP A 540 0.60 6.30 11.89
CA TRP A 540 0.34 4.99 12.52
C TRP A 540 -1.16 4.74 12.74
N TRP A 541 -1.92 5.79 13.11
CA TRP A 541 -3.36 5.69 13.28
C TRP A 541 -4.05 5.46 11.95
N TYR A 542 -3.68 6.22 10.94
CA TYR A 542 -4.17 6.06 9.58
C TYR A 542 -3.96 4.63 9.04
N VAL A 543 -2.75 4.07 9.19
CA VAL A 543 -2.48 2.67 8.82
C VAL A 543 -3.31 1.68 9.65
N LEU A 544 -3.56 1.97 10.93
CA LEU A 544 -4.43 1.16 11.77
C LEU A 544 -5.88 1.20 11.27
N VAL A 545 -6.42 2.38 10.98
CA VAL A 545 -7.76 2.56 10.41
C VAL A 545 -7.88 1.85 9.07
N GLN A 546 -6.93 2.00 8.16
CA GLN A 546 -6.90 1.24 6.90
C GLN A 546 -6.91 -0.28 7.14
N THR A 547 -6.17 -0.75 8.14
CA THR A 547 -6.12 -2.17 8.48
C THR A 547 -7.47 -2.70 8.94
N VAL A 548 -8.16 -2.00 9.85
CA VAL A 548 -9.46 -2.44 10.38
C VAL A 548 -10.60 -2.23 9.39
N SER A 549 -10.46 -1.28 8.47
CA SER A 549 -11.36 -1.07 7.33
C SER A 549 -11.23 -2.17 6.26
N GLY A 550 -10.14 -2.95 6.29
CA GLY A 550 -9.96 -4.08 5.37
C GLY A 550 -9.14 -3.77 4.13
N SER A 551 -8.54 -2.56 4.00
CA SER A 551 -7.72 -2.17 2.85
C SER A 551 -6.60 -3.17 2.55
N TYR A 552 -6.00 -3.77 3.59
CA TYR A 552 -4.96 -4.80 3.46
C TYR A 552 -5.47 -6.24 3.50
N GLY A 553 -6.78 -6.45 3.67
CA GLY A 553 -7.37 -7.76 3.91
C GLY A 553 -6.77 -8.44 5.16
N ILE A 554 -7.02 -9.73 5.35
CA ILE A 554 -6.46 -10.48 6.50
C ILE A 554 -4.98 -10.80 6.31
N LEU A 555 -4.51 -10.88 5.06
CA LEU A 555 -3.12 -11.25 4.74
C LEU A 555 -2.13 -10.16 5.11
N GLY A 556 -2.51 -8.88 5.02
CA GLY A 556 -1.65 -7.75 5.40
C GLY A 556 -1.25 -7.78 6.88
N PRO A 557 -2.19 -7.74 7.83
CA PRO A 557 -1.90 -7.86 9.26
C PRO A 557 -1.13 -9.15 9.61
N ALA A 558 -1.51 -10.29 9.01
CA ALA A 558 -0.82 -11.56 9.22
C ALA A 558 0.65 -11.50 8.77
N ALA A 559 0.92 -10.93 7.61
CA ALA A 559 2.28 -10.72 7.11
C ALA A 559 3.08 -9.77 8.01
N PHE A 560 2.48 -8.65 8.44
CA PHE A 560 3.12 -7.71 9.36
C PHE A 560 3.50 -8.39 10.69
N VAL A 561 2.59 -9.15 11.28
CA VAL A 561 2.84 -9.92 12.51
C VAL A 561 4.00 -10.89 12.32
N LEU A 562 4.01 -11.64 11.23
CA LEU A 562 5.05 -12.64 10.95
C LEU A 562 6.42 -11.99 10.71
N ILE A 563 6.48 -10.93 9.92
CA ILE A 563 7.75 -10.24 9.61
C ILE A 563 8.30 -9.57 10.87
N THR A 564 7.47 -8.89 11.65
CA THR A 564 7.88 -8.24 12.90
C THR A 564 8.30 -9.27 13.95
N ALA A 565 7.56 -10.35 14.12
CA ALA A 565 7.92 -11.45 15.03
C ALA A 565 9.24 -12.12 14.61
N SER A 566 9.46 -12.27 13.30
CA SER A 566 10.71 -12.81 12.74
C SER A 566 11.89 -11.90 13.02
N PHE A 567 11.73 -10.60 12.82
CA PHE A 567 12.75 -9.60 13.13
C PHE A 567 13.12 -9.62 14.62
N LEU A 568 12.15 -9.62 15.52
CA LEU A 568 12.37 -9.69 16.96
C LEU A 568 13.02 -11.02 17.38
N THR A 569 12.68 -12.11 16.72
CA THR A 569 13.30 -13.43 16.93
C THR A 569 14.78 -13.41 16.52
N LEU A 570 15.10 -12.80 15.37
CA LEU A 570 16.47 -12.64 14.87
C LEU A 570 17.30 -11.71 15.75
N LEU A 571 16.72 -10.63 16.24
CA LEU A 571 17.38 -9.72 17.22
C LEU A 571 17.71 -10.44 18.53
N GLY A 572 16.82 -11.31 19.00
CA GLY A 572 17.01 -12.11 20.21
C GLY A 572 18.00 -13.27 20.05
N ALA A 573 18.38 -13.63 18.83
CA ALA A 573 19.29 -14.73 18.56
C ALA A 573 20.72 -14.35 18.96
N LYS A 574 21.34 -15.20 19.81
CA LYS A 574 22.75 -15.07 20.19
C LYS A 574 23.63 -15.79 19.18
N ARG A 575 24.79 -15.22 18.86
CA ARG A 575 25.81 -15.91 18.05
C ARG A 575 26.24 -17.20 18.73
N MET A 576 26.28 -18.30 17.98
CA MET A 576 26.98 -19.48 18.43
C MET A 576 28.49 -19.22 18.44
N ARG A 577 29.12 -19.27 19.62
CA ARG A 577 30.56 -19.45 19.71
C ARG A 577 30.86 -20.82 19.11
N VAL A 578 31.62 -20.87 18.03
CA VAL A 578 32.41 -22.03 17.70
C VAL A 578 33.64 -21.92 18.64
N VAL A 579 33.53 -22.53 19.81
CA VAL A 579 34.70 -22.72 20.68
C VAL A 579 35.64 -23.64 19.89
N PRO A 580 36.87 -23.26 19.65
CA PRO A 580 37.83 -24.17 19.04
C PRO A 580 37.86 -25.46 19.87
N ILE A 581 37.77 -26.59 19.22
CA ILE A 581 37.77 -27.90 19.89
C ILE A 581 39.06 -28.10 20.70
N GLU A 582 40.14 -27.43 20.32
CA GLU A 582 41.42 -27.37 21.07
C GLU A 582 41.29 -26.85 22.52
N THR A 583 40.37 -25.89 22.79
CA THR A 583 40.16 -25.40 24.15
C THR A 583 39.26 -26.32 24.99
N LEU A 584 38.45 -27.16 24.35
CA LEU A 584 37.64 -28.15 25.06
C LEU A 584 38.45 -29.40 25.44
N GLU A 585 39.35 -29.83 24.55
CA GLU A 585 40.24 -30.96 24.84
C GLU A 585 41.27 -30.63 25.92
N VAL A 586 41.85 -29.41 25.88
CA VAL A 586 42.82 -28.95 26.92
C VAL A 586 42.14 -28.78 28.27
N THR A 587 40.84 -28.35 28.32
CA THR A 587 40.15 -28.22 29.60
C THR A 587 39.72 -29.56 30.16
N ASP A 588 39.35 -30.52 29.31
CA ASP A 588 38.98 -31.88 29.73
C ASP A 588 40.26 -32.69 30.11
N GLU A 589 41.37 -32.54 29.38
CA GLU A 589 42.64 -33.16 29.77
C GLU A 589 43.21 -32.56 31.04
N LEU A 590 43.12 -31.22 31.23
CA LEU A 590 43.51 -30.59 32.49
C LEU A 590 42.64 -30.99 33.68
N SER A 591 41.36 -31.25 33.45
CA SER A 591 40.44 -31.76 34.49
C SER A 591 40.66 -33.24 34.83
N LEU A 592 41.28 -34.00 33.90
CA LEU A 592 41.66 -35.38 34.12
C LEU A 592 43.07 -35.51 34.77
N LEU A 593 43.90 -34.46 34.68
CA LEU A 593 45.26 -34.41 35.26
C LEU A 593 45.28 -33.80 36.68
N GLU A 594 44.22 -33.15 37.13
CA GLU A 594 44.11 -32.76 38.53
C GLU A 594 43.80 -34.01 39.36
N PRO A 595 44.72 -34.44 40.24
CA PRO A 595 44.43 -35.52 41.16
C PRO A 595 43.25 -35.11 42.02
N PRO A 596 42.33 -36.04 42.35
CA PRO A 596 41.13 -35.71 43.12
C PRO A 596 41.56 -35.07 44.44
N ILE A 597 41.29 -33.77 44.59
CA ILE A 597 41.52 -33.05 45.84
C ILE A 597 40.80 -33.83 46.93
N PRO A 598 41.54 -34.35 47.93
CA PRO A 598 40.92 -35.12 49.00
C PRO A 598 39.90 -34.23 49.69
N ARG A 599 38.62 -34.61 49.63
CA ARG A 599 37.58 -33.92 50.37
C ARG A 599 37.98 -33.85 51.81
N ALA A 600 38.46 -32.70 52.31
CA ALA A 600 38.72 -32.46 53.71
C ALA A 600 37.46 -32.90 54.51
N ARG A 601 37.65 -33.94 55.32
CA ARG A 601 36.63 -34.40 56.29
C ARG A 601 36.20 -33.17 57.10
N ARG A 602 34.96 -32.74 56.91
CA ARG A 602 34.33 -31.76 57.82
C ARG A 602 34.36 -32.38 59.21
N LYS A 603 35.23 -31.85 60.12
CA LYS A 603 35.14 -32.11 61.53
C LYS A 603 33.74 -31.79 62.03
N PRO A 604 33.16 -32.66 62.86
CA PRO A 604 31.92 -32.38 63.57
C PRO A 604 32.18 -31.11 64.45
N ARG A 605 31.23 -30.20 64.37
CA ARG A 605 31.19 -29.03 65.23
C ARG A 605 30.59 -29.50 66.57
N ASP A 606 31.43 -30.01 67.49
CA ASP A 606 31.11 -30.14 68.91
C ASP A 606 31.10 -28.74 69.53
N GLY A 607 29.98 -28.28 69.86
CA GLY A 607 29.71 -27.00 70.52
C GLY A 607 28.53 -27.08 71.42
N ALA A 608 28.61 -27.96 72.41
CA ALA A 608 27.72 -27.94 73.56
C ALA A 608 27.96 -26.63 74.36
N ARG A 609 26.95 -25.81 74.48
CA ARG A 609 26.89 -24.71 75.47
C ARG A 609 26.43 -25.30 76.82
N PRO A 610 27.07 -24.97 77.91
CA PRO A 610 26.57 -25.39 79.23
C PRO A 610 25.34 -24.57 79.64
N PRO A 611 24.52 -25.13 80.54
CA PRO A 611 23.32 -24.45 81.02
C PRO A 611 23.65 -23.43 82.09
N LEU A 612 23.04 -22.25 82.01
CA LEU A 612 23.03 -21.27 83.12
C LEU A 612 21.89 -21.65 84.03
N SER A 613 22.23 -21.87 85.28
CA SER A 613 21.33 -21.89 86.44
C SER A 613 21.88 -20.95 87.52
N PRO A 614 21.06 -20.58 88.52
CA PRO A 614 19.66 -20.18 88.58
C PRO A 614 19.49 -18.67 88.69
#